data_782426926a1390e83b60ced4295c433d
#
_entry.id   782426926a1390e83b60ced4295c433d
#
_cell.length_a   1.000
_cell.length_b   1.000
_cell.length_c   1.000
_cell.angle_alpha   90.00
_cell.angle_beta   90.00
_cell.angle_gamma   90.00
#
_symmetry.space_group_name_H-M   'P 1'
#
loop_
_entity.id
_entity.type
_entity.pdbx_description
1 polymer ?
#
loop_
_entity_poly.entity_id
_entity_poly.type
_entity_poly.pdbx_seq_one_letter_code
_entity_poly.pdbx_strand_id
1 'polypeptide(L)'
;MLWDPNEVVDSRVVSSSEWWIDLKDYKELEAKAGVYLFANAKYDIKYIGTAGARRMVEEVKCAIDRKKSKGATKVRALYTNSTEKAQSLEKYLIAKYNPVNNQT
;
A
#
# COMPACT_ATOMS: atom_id res chain seq x y z
N MET A 1 -8.83 -10.19 -3.08
CA MET A 1 -9.44 -9.57 -4.28
C MET A 1 -8.33 -8.99 -5.15
N LEU A 2 -8.44 -9.16 -6.44
CA LEU A 2 -7.43 -8.67 -7.38
C LEU A 2 -7.44 -7.14 -7.46
N TRP A 3 -6.25 -6.58 -7.71
CA TRP A 3 -6.08 -5.14 -7.83
C TRP A 3 -6.91 -4.56 -8.99
N ASP A 4 -7.58 -3.45 -8.71
CA ASP A 4 -8.32 -2.68 -9.71
C ASP A 4 -7.47 -1.46 -10.10
N PRO A 5 -6.98 -1.36 -11.35
CA PRO A 5 -6.13 -0.24 -11.77
C PRO A 5 -6.81 1.13 -11.65
N ASN A 6 -8.13 1.18 -11.58
CA ASN A 6 -8.86 2.44 -11.47
C ASN A 6 -8.70 3.12 -10.10
N GLU A 7 -8.16 2.43 -9.11
CA GLU A 7 -7.95 3.04 -7.78
C GLU A 7 -6.99 4.21 -7.80
N VAL A 8 -6.09 4.26 -8.77
CA VAL A 8 -5.12 5.37 -8.88
C VAL A 8 -5.76 6.69 -9.28
N VAL A 9 -7.00 6.68 -9.79
CA VAL A 9 -7.71 7.92 -10.15
C VAL A 9 -8.56 8.47 -9.02
N ASP A 10 -8.49 7.88 -7.83
CA ASP A 10 -9.16 8.40 -6.64
C ASP A 10 -8.64 9.81 -6.34
N SER A 11 -9.55 10.72 -5.97
CA SER A 11 -9.19 12.12 -5.75
C SER A 11 -8.19 12.33 -4.62
N ARG A 12 -8.05 11.38 -3.71
CA ARG A 12 -7.07 11.43 -2.61
C ARG A 12 -5.65 11.11 -3.06
N VAL A 13 -5.50 10.45 -4.21
CA VAL A 13 -4.19 10.06 -4.75
C VAL A 13 -3.63 11.18 -5.60
N VAL A 14 -2.45 11.72 -5.23
CA VAL A 14 -1.78 12.76 -6.00
C VAL A 14 -0.71 12.20 -6.93
N SER A 15 -0.16 11.03 -6.61
CA SER A 15 0.78 10.29 -7.45
C SER A 15 0.86 8.86 -6.94
N SER A 16 1.54 7.99 -7.68
CA SER A 16 1.71 6.59 -7.27
C SER A 16 3.11 6.11 -7.66
N SER A 17 3.54 4.98 -7.09
CA SER A 17 4.67 4.25 -7.65
C SER A 17 4.33 3.88 -9.08
N GLU A 18 5.33 3.68 -9.94
CA GLU A 18 5.09 3.47 -11.39
C GLU A 18 4.13 2.31 -11.65
N TRP A 19 4.35 1.23 -10.97
CA TRP A 19 3.51 0.04 -11.04
C TRP A 19 3.80 -0.76 -9.78
N TRP A 20 3.56 -2.04 -9.82
CA TRP A 20 3.95 -2.93 -8.74
C TRP A 20 5.45 -3.21 -8.85
N ILE A 21 6.20 -2.96 -7.79
CA ILE A 21 7.61 -3.31 -7.73
C ILE A 21 7.78 -4.57 -6.87
N ASP A 22 8.91 -5.25 -7.02
CA ASP A 22 9.19 -6.39 -6.17
C ASP A 22 9.29 -5.94 -4.72
N LEU A 23 8.73 -6.73 -3.81
CA LEU A 23 8.71 -6.38 -2.39
C LEU A 23 10.12 -6.14 -1.84
N LYS A 24 11.11 -6.90 -2.30
CA LYS A 24 12.51 -6.74 -1.87
C LYS A 24 13.07 -5.36 -2.22
N ASP A 25 12.49 -4.68 -3.19
CA ASP A 25 12.93 -3.35 -3.65
C ASP A 25 12.13 -2.22 -3.01
N TYR A 26 11.45 -2.46 -1.91
CA TYR A 26 10.58 -1.47 -1.26
C TYR A 26 11.29 -0.15 -0.93
N LYS A 27 12.61 -0.16 -0.78
CA LYS A 27 13.38 1.06 -0.48
C LYS A 27 13.37 2.06 -1.63
N GLU A 28 12.93 1.64 -2.82
CA GLU A 28 12.79 2.54 -3.97
C GLU A 28 11.51 3.38 -3.91
N LEU A 29 10.61 3.12 -2.96
CA LEU A 29 9.42 3.94 -2.76
C LEU A 29 9.81 5.34 -2.31
N GLU A 30 9.01 6.34 -2.69
CA GLU A 30 9.28 7.73 -2.32
C GLU A 30 8.92 7.98 -0.85
N ALA A 31 9.65 8.88 -0.20
CA ALA A 31 9.42 9.26 1.20
C ALA A 31 8.25 10.25 1.29
N LYS A 32 7.03 9.78 1.07
CA LYS A 32 5.81 10.59 1.07
C LYS A 32 4.72 9.92 1.88
N ALA A 33 3.73 10.71 2.30
CA ALA A 33 2.53 10.15 2.93
C ALA A 33 1.72 9.38 1.90
N GLY A 34 1.01 8.35 2.32
CA GLY A 34 0.15 7.60 1.44
C GLY A 34 -0.25 6.24 1.96
N VAL A 35 -0.75 5.43 1.05
CA VAL A 35 -1.16 4.06 1.32
C VAL A 35 -0.22 3.12 0.57
N TYR A 36 0.22 2.05 1.23
CA TYR A 36 0.97 0.99 0.55
C TYR A 36 0.15 -0.29 0.55
N LEU A 37 0.35 -1.08 -0.49
CA LEU A 37 -0.38 -2.33 -0.70
C LEU A 37 0.63 -3.44 -0.99
N PHE A 38 0.43 -4.58 -0.34
CA PHE A 38 1.19 -5.79 -0.63
C PHE A 38 0.29 -6.75 -1.41
N ALA A 39 0.84 -7.35 -2.45
CA ALA A 39 0.12 -8.30 -3.29
C ALA A 39 1.00 -9.48 -3.67
N ASN A 40 0.36 -10.59 -4.06
CA ASN A 40 1.08 -11.73 -4.60
C ASN A 40 1.38 -11.51 -6.10
N ALA A 41 2.02 -12.49 -6.74
CA ALA A 41 2.39 -12.39 -8.15
C ALA A 41 1.19 -12.25 -9.09
N LYS A 42 -0.01 -12.56 -8.64
CA LYS A 42 -1.26 -12.43 -9.41
C LYS A 42 -2.00 -11.16 -9.08
N TYR A 43 -1.38 -10.26 -8.29
CA TYR A 43 -1.97 -8.98 -7.85
C TYR A 43 -3.20 -9.14 -6.96
N ASP A 44 -3.28 -10.25 -6.23
CA ASP A 44 -4.27 -10.42 -5.17
C ASP A 44 -3.75 -9.68 -3.93
N ILE A 45 -4.55 -8.76 -3.40
CA ILE A 45 -4.13 -7.87 -2.32
C ILE A 45 -4.08 -8.64 -0.99
N LYS A 46 -2.92 -8.61 -0.33
CA LYS A 46 -2.68 -9.32 0.93
C LYS A 46 -2.68 -8.41 2.14
N TYR A 47 -2.30 -7.15 2.00
CA TYR A 47 -2.25 -6.20 3.11
C TYR A 47 -2.29 -4.77 2.58
N ILE A 48 -2.93 -3.88 3.34
CA ILE A 48 -2.98 -2.45 3.05
C ILE A 48 -2.62 -1.70 4.33
N GLY A 49 -1.71 -0.75 4.23
CA GLY A 49 -1.28 0.07 5.36
C GLY A 49 -1.10 1.52 4.97
N THR A 50 -0.92 2.38 5.97
CA THR A 50 -0.69 3.81 5.75
C THR A 50 0.69 4.23 6.23
N ALA A 51 1.17 5.33 5.65
CA ALA A 51 2.38 6.00 6.10
C ALA A 51 2.13 7.50 6.19
N GLY A 52 2.64 8.11 7.26
CA GLY A 52 2.63 9.56 7.41
C GLY A 52 3.71 10.21 6.53
N ALA A 53 3.83 11.54 6.63
CA ALA A 53 4.78 12.30 5.83
C ALA A 53 6.20 11.74 5.99
N ARG A 54 6.84 11.44 4.87
CA ARG A 54 8.22 10.94 4.80
C ARG A 54 8.46 9.57 5.44
N ARG A 55 7.39 8.82 5.73
CA ARG A 55 7.54 7.56 6.47
C ARG A 55 7.23 6.32 5.65
N MET A 56 7.03 6.45 4.34
CA MET A 56 6.60 5.31 3.51
C MET A 56 7.55 4.12 3.61
N VAL A 57 8.86 4.34 3.45
CA VAL A 57 9.84 3.25 3.48
C VAL A 57 9.89 2.60 4.86
N GLU A 58 9.91 3.40 5.93
CA GLU A 58 9.96 2.89 7.30
C GLU A 58 8.70 2.10 7.66
N GLU A 59 7.53 2.59 7.27
CA GLU A 59 6.28 1.90 7.57
C GLU A 59 6.17 0.58 6.79
N VAL A 60 6.62 0.54 5.54
CA VAL A 60 6.65 -0.69 4.77
C VAL A 60 7.61 -1.69 5.42
N LYS A 61 8.80 -1.23 5.83
CA LYS A 61 9.77 -2.09 6.54
C LYS A 61 9.15 -2.66 7.82
N CYS A 62 8.49 -1.81 8.61
CA CYS A 62 7.85 -2.25 9.86
C CYS A 62 6.77 -3.30 9.58
N ALA A 63 5.97 -3.13 8.53
CA ALA A 63 4.94 -4.09 8.17
C ALA A 63 5.56 -5.44 7.76
N ILE A 64 6.66 -5.40 6.99
CA ILE A 64 7.38 -6.62 6.62
C ILE A 64 7.91 -7.33 7.87
N ASP A 65 8.51 -6.58 8.78
CA ASP A 65 9.07 -7.13 10.03
C ASP A 65 7.97 -7.75 10.90
N ARG A 66 6.75 -7.23 10.85
CA ARG A 66 5.60 -7.77 11.59
C ARG A 66 4.85 -8.87 10.83
N LYS A 67 5.42 -9.39 9.74
CA LYS A 67 4.86 -10.48 8.94
C LYS A 67 3.56 -10.12 8.20
N LYS A 68 3.29 -8.81 8.00
CA LYS A 68 2.11 -8.37 7.26
C LYS A 68 2.24 -8.64 5.76
N SER A 69 3.45 -8.90 5.28
CA SER A 69 3.71 -9.24 3.88
C SER A 69 3.58 -10.74 3.58
N LYS A 70 3.06 -11.54 4.51
CA LYS A 70 2.91 -12.99 4.31
C LYS A 70 2.14 -13.28 3.01
N GLY A 71 2.76 -14.07 2.13
CA GLY A 71 2.17 -14.44 0.84
C GLY A 71 2.32 -13.37 -0.25
N ALA A 72 2.92 -12.22 0.06
CA ALA A 72 3.10 -11.14 -0.90
C ALA A 72 4.50 -11.16 -1.50
N THR A 73 4.61 -10.74 -2.76
CA THR A 73 5.87 -10.59 -3.47
C THR A 73 6.00 -9.22 -4.15
N LYS A 74 4.93 -8.42 -4.12
CA LYS A 74 4.85 -7.12 -4.78
C LYS A 74 4.39 -6.06 -3.80
N VAL A 75 4.81 -4.81 -4.04
CA VAL A 75 4.35 -3.65 -3.29
C VAL A 75 4.05 -2.50 -4.24
N ARG A 76 3.02 -1.71 -3.90
CA ARG A 76 2.67 -0.49 -4.62
C ARG A 76 2.34 0.59 -3.60
N ALA A 77 2.67 1.83 -3.92
CA ALA A 77 2.32 2.98 -3.09
C ALA A 77 1.41 3.93 -3.86
N LEU A 78 0.39 4.44 -3.16
CA LEU A 78 -0.50 5.49 -3.64
C LEU A 78 -0.25 6.69 -2.73
N TYR A 79 0.41 7.71 -3.26
CA TYR A 79 0.81 8.87 -2.45
C TYR A 79 -0.33 9.87 -2.32
N THR A 80 -0.46 10.43 -1.12
CA THR A 80 -1.46 11.45 -0.81
C THR A 80 -0.74 12.68 -0.31
N ASN A 81 -1.45 13.83 -0.26
CA ASN A 81 -0.83 15.06 0.23
C ASN A 81 -1.08 15.29 1.72
N SER A 82 -1.67 14.35 2.43
CA SER A 82 -1.83 14.42 3.90
C SER A 82 -2.03 13.03 4.49
N THR A 83 -1.73 12.92 5.78
CA THR A 83 -1.94 11.68 6.54
C THR A 83 -3.44 11.37 6.66
N GLU A 84 -4.28 12.40 6.83
CA GLU A 84 -5.74 12.19 6.92
C GLU A 84 -6.29 11.59 5.63
N LYS A 85 -5.84 12.06 4.47
CA LYS A 85 -6.26 11.49 3.19
C LYS A 85 -5.77 10.06 3.02
N ALA A 86 -4.57 9.77 3.49
CA ALA A 86 -4.04 8.40 3.47
C ALA A 86 -4.91 7.48 4.33
N GLN A 87 -5.28 7.91 5.53
CA GLN A 87 -6.11 7.10 6.42
C GLN A 87 -7.51 6.88 5.85
N SER A 88 -8.11 7.90 5.25
CA SER A 88 -9.41 7.79 4.60
C SER A 88 -9.36 6.81 3.42
N LEU A 89 -8.31 6.90 2.61
CA LEU A 89 -8.10 6.00 1.47
C LEU A 89 -7.88 4.57 1.93
N GLU A 90 -7.10 4.38 2.99
CA GLU A 90 -6.85 3.06 3.57
C GLU A 90 -8.16 2.38 3.97
N LYS A 91 -9.02 3.10 4.69
CA LYS A 91 -10.31 2.55 5.14
C LYS A 91 -11.17 2.09 3.96
N TYR A 92 -11.23 2.91 2.92
CA TYR A 92 -11.97 2.58 1.70
C TYR A 92 -11.39 1.32 1.04
N LEU A 93 -10.07 1.26 0.90
CA LEU A 93 -9.42 0.13 0.23
C LEU A 93 -9.52 -1.17 1.04
N ILE A 94 -9.37 -1.08 2.36
CA ILE A 94 -9.53 -2.27 3.22
C ILE A 94 -10.96 -2.81 3.11
N ALA A 95 -11.96 -1.94 3.12
CA ALA A 95 -13.35 -2.36 2.98
C ALA A 95 -13.60 -3.01 1.62
N LYS A 96 -12.98 -2.49 0.55
CA LYS A 96 -13.15 -3.03 -0.80
C LYS A 96 -12.44 -4.37 -0.99
N TYR A 97 -11.17 -4.45 -0.57
CA TYR A 97 -10.34 -5.62 -0.84
C TYR A 97 -10.37 -6.67 0.25
N ASN A 98 -10.69 -6.27 1.47
CA ASN A 98 -10.75 -7.15 2.64
C ASN A 98 -9.50 -8.06 2.72
N PRO A 99 -8.28 -7.49 2.77
CA PRO A 99 -7.06 -8.30 2.67
C PRO A 99 -6.89 -9.22 3.88
N VAL A 100 -6.43 -10.44 3.62
CA VAL A 100 -6.32 -11.45 4.67
C VAL A 100 -5.39 -11.02 5.81
N ASN A 101 -4.29 -10.31 5.51
CA ASN A 101 -3.31 -9.93 6.53
C ASN A 101 -3.76 -8.71 7.36
N ASN A 102 -4.85 -8.04 6.97
CA ASN A 102 -5.45 -6.98 7.77
C ASN A 102 -6.45 -7.51 8.81
N GLN A 103 -6.78 -8.79 8.77
CA GLN A 103 -7.85 -9.38 9.59
C GLN A 103 -7.35 -9.98 10.91
N THR A 104 -6.16 -9.70 11.31
CA THR A 104 -5.60 -10.24 12.56
C THR A 104 -5.84 -9.34 13.75
#